data_b19ba0419b78b664fa5b2dfc665a2223
#
_entry.id   b19ba0419b78b664fa5b2dfc665a2223
#
_cell.length_a   1.000
_cell.length_b   1.000
_cell.length_c   1.000
_cell.angle_alpha   90.00
_cell.angle_beta   90.00
_cell.angle_gamma   90.00
#
_symmetry.space_group_name_H-M   'P 1'
#
loop_
_entity.id
_entity.type
_entity.pdbx_description
1 polymer ?
#
loop_
_entity_poly.entity_id
_entity_poly.type
_entity_poly.pdbx_seq_one_letter_code
_entity_poly.pdbx_strand_id
1 'polypeptide(L)'
;MANTTFEGPVRSKNGFIILGPGAVDANTLATNMTVANNAGRIMLMDPATTPTAITIPAIVSTADGASAGPGSDPANPNTIGTTFEIVFTDEFTGTIQTANPANTFVGSIMVGVDDAAKKAFVPTAANNELNLNGEAGAGNATTGGLIGSRIKFTAVAANKYLVEGLLIGSGTIATPFDTQ
;
A
#
# COMPACT_ATOMS: atom_id res chain seq x y z
N MET A 1 -18.39 -21.53 -0.03
CA MET A 1 -18.72 -21.10 -1.40
C MET A 1 -17.65 -21.62 -2.33
N ALA A 2 -18.04 -22.25 -3.45
CA ALA A 2 -17.08 -22.75 -4.42
C ALA A 2 -16.53 -21.58 -5.23
N ASN A 3 -15.21 -21.47 -5.35
CA ASN A 3 -14.58 -20.54 -6.26
C ASN A 3 -14.72 -21.09 -7.70
N THR A 4 -15.19 -20.27 -8.62
CA THR A 4 -15.18 -20.60 -10.04
C THR A 4 -13.85 -20.13 -10.61
N THR A 5 -13.06 -21.08 -11.11
CA THR A 5 -11.80 -20.81 -11.80
C THR A 5 -12.04 -20.82 -13.30
N PHE A 6 -11.59 -19.80 -14.00
CA PHE A 6 -11.63 -19.72 -15.46
C PHE A 6 -10.23 -20.01 -16.01
N GLU A 7 -10.10 -21.01 -16.84
CA GLU A 7 -8.88 -21.26 -17.62
C GLU A 7 -8.96 -20.47 -18.92
N GLY A 8 -8.27 -19.34 -18.96
CA GLY A 8 -8.19 -18.47 -20.13
C GLY A 8 -8.71 -17.06 -19.91
N PRO A 9 -8.54 -16.17 -20.91
CA PRO A 9 -8.92 -14.77 -20.77
C PRO A 9 -10.45 -14.62 -20.70
N VAL A 10 -10.93 -13.97 -19.65
CA VAL A 10 -12.33 -13.59 -19.49
C VAL A 10 -12.55 -12.21 -20.12
N ARG A 11 -13.38 -12.15 -21.18
CA ARG A 11 -13.73 -10.90 -21.84
C ARG A 11 -15.14 -10.46 -21.46
N SER A 12 -15.25 -9.36 -20.75
CA SER A 12 -16.53 -8.71 -20.45
C SER A 12 -16.71 -7.47 -21.34
N LYS A 13 -17.87 -7.36 -22.02
CA LYS A 13 -18.18 -6.16 -22.82
C LYS A 13 -18.61 -4.96 -21.96
N ASN A 14 -19.12 -5.21 -20.76
CA ASN A 14 -19.68 -4.18 -19.87
C ASN A 14 -18.89 -4.03 -18.56
N GLY A 15 -17.68 -4.58 -18.50
CA GLY A 15 -16.86 -4.60 -17.28
C GLY A 15 -17.27 -5.69 -16.30
N PHE A 16 -16.50 -5.82 -15.24
CA PHE A 16 -16.81 -6.73 -14.13
C PHE A 16 -17.44 -5.94 -13.00
N ILE A 17 -18.58 -6.41 -12.51
CA ILE A 17 -19.13 -5.89 -11.25
C ILE A 17 -18.52 -6.72 -10.14
N ILE A 18 -17.67 -6.09 -9.33
CA ILE A 18 -17.15 -6.68 -8.11
C ILE A 18 -18.23 -6.53 -7.05
N LEU A 19 -18.96 -7.63 -6.81
CA LEU A 19 -19.95 -7.69 -5.73
C LEU A 19 -19.20 -7.96 -4.43
N GLY A 20 -19.14 -6.98 -3.58
CA GLY A 20 -18.50 -7.03 -2.28
C GLY A 20 -18.11 -5.63 -1.82
N PRO A 21 -17.71 -5.43 -0.59
CA PRO A 21 -17.17 -4.15 -0.19
C PRO A 21 -15.96 -3.84 -1.06
N GLY A 22 -16.03 -2.77 -1.85
CA GLY A 22 -14.91 -2.28 -2.65
C GLY A 22 -13.76 -1.77 -1.78
N ALA A 23 -14.06 -1.55 -0.51
CA ALA A 23 -13.11 -1.18 0.52
C ALA A 23 -13.08 -2.24 1.62
N VAL A 24 -11.92 -2.48 2.17
CA VAL A 24 -11.70 -3.37 3.31
C VAL A 24 -11.13 -2.51 4.43
N ASP A 25 -11.72 -2.62 5.62
CA ASP A 25 -11.15 -1.98 6.79
C ASP A 25 -9.80 -2.62 7.13
N ALA A 26 -8.73 -1.86 6.96
CA ALA A 26 -7.37 -2.34 7.22
C ALA A 26 -7.13 -2.62 8.71
N ASN A 27 -7.96 -2.03 9.57
CA ASN A 27 -7.88 -2.23 11.00
C ASN A 27 -8.33 -3.63 11.43
N THR A 28 -9.33 -4.19 10.76
CA THR A 28 -9.77 -5.58 11.00
C THR A 28 -8.82 -6.60 10.40
N LEU A 29 -7.95 -6.19 9.49
CA LEU A 29 -7.01 -7.06 8.78
C LEU A 29 -5.69 -7.24 9.50
N ALA A 30 -5.62 -6.79 10.75
CA ALA A 30 -4.50 -6.96 11.65
C ALA A 30 -3.14 -6.99 10.93
N THR A 31 -2.47 -5.88 10.84
CA THR A 31 -1.03 -5.80 10.55
C THR A 31 -0.54 -6.40 9.22
N ASN A 32 -1.11 -7.48 8.68
CA ASN A 32 -0.58 -8.17 7.50
C ASN A 32 -1.58 -8.20 6.35
N MET A 33 -1.28 -7.49 5.28
CA MET A 33 -2.02 -7.61 4.03
C MET A 33 -1.65 -8.88 3.27
N THR A 34 -2.58 -9.39 2.49
CA THR A 34 -2.35 -10.51 1.57
C THR A 34 -2.77 -10.14 0.17
N VAL A 35 -2.14 -10.72 -0.84
CA VAL A 35 -2.55 -10.51 -2.23
C VAL A 35 -4.00 -10.95 -2.44
N ALA A 36 -4.38 -12.10 -1.90
CA ALA A 36 -5.73 -12.67 -2.09
C ALA A 36 -6.85 -11.77 -1.53
N ASN A 37 -6.62 -11.08 -0.42
CA ASN A 37 -7.64 -10.30 0.25
C ASN A 37 -7.61 -8.80 -0.09
N ASN A 38 -6.43 -8.27 -0.38
CA ASN A 38 -6.21 -6.82 -0.41
C ASN A 38 -5.80 -6.28 -1.79
N ALA A 39 -5.27 -7.13 -2.70
CA ALA A 39 -4.82 -6.65 -4.00
C ALA A 39 -5.96 -6.07 -4.85
N GLY A 40 -5.72 -4.92 -5.46
CA GLY A 40 -6.70 -4.22 -6.29
C GLY A 40 -7.85 -3.57 -5.52
N ARG A 41 -7.74 -3.47 -4.20
CA ARG A 41 -8.77 -2.88 -3.33
C ARG A 41 -8.29 -1.60 -2.67
N ILE A 42 -9.24 -0.74 -2.35
CA ILE A 42 -9.03 0.41 -1.47
C ILE A 42 -9.31 -0.07 -0.04
N MET A 43 -8.32 0.10 0.82
CA MET A 43 -8.43 -0.21 2.24
C MET A 43 -8.64 1.08 3.00
N LEU A 44 -9.70 1.12 3.80
CA LEU A 44 -9.94 2.23 4.70
C LEU A 44 -9.23 1.94 6.02
N MET A 45 -8.37 2.87 6.39
CA MET A 45 -7.70 2.82 7.68
C MET A 45 -8.53 3.61 8.68
N ASP A 46 -9.16 2.89 9.60
CA ASP A 46 -9.81 3.46 10.77
C ASP A 46 -9.02 3.02 12.01
N PRO A 47 -8.22 3.89 12.61
CA PRO A 47 -7.34 3.53 13.71
C PRO A 47 -7.98 3.55 15.10
N ALA A 48 -9.30 3.49 15.22
CA ALA A 48 -9.94 3.38 16.54
C ALA A 48 -9.39 2.21 17.40
N THR A 49 -8.60 1.31 16.77
CA THR A 49 -7.80 0.26 17.42
C THR A 49 -6.46 0.09 16.71
N THR A 50 -5.63 1.06 16.76
CA THR A 50 -4.38 1.29 16.00
C THR A 50 -3.47 0.07 15.85
N PRO A 51 -3.31 -0.50 14.65
CA PRO A 51 -2.10 -1.28 14.38
C PRO A 51 -0.90 -0.32 14.40
N THR A 52 0.12 -0.64 15.15
CA THR A 52 1.39 0.12 15.13
C THR A 52 2.19 -0.13 13.84
N ALA A 53 1.86 -1.17 13.10
CA ALA A 53 2.49 -1.51 11.83
C ALA A 53 1.51 -2.19 10.87
N ILE A 54 1.60 -1.82 9.59
CA ILE A 54 0.93 -2.48 8.48
C ILE A 54 2.01 -3.09 7.60
N THR A 55 1.85 -4.38 7.27
CA THR A 55 2.79 -5.09 6.42
C THR A 55 2.17 -5.38 5.06
N ILE A 56 2.74 -4.82 4.00
CA ILE A 56 2.39 -5.17 2.61
C ILE A 56 3.10 -6.46 2.19
N PRO A 57 2.47 -7.33 1.37
CA PRO A 57 3.03 -8.63 1.03
C PRO A 57 4.40 -8.56 0.39
N ALA A 58 5.20 -9.62 0.55
CA ALA A 58 6.43 -9.78 -0.22
C ALA A 58 6.10 -9.90 -1.72
N ILE A 59 6.96 -9.31 -2.58
CA ILE A 59 6.85 -9.48 -4.02
C ILE A 59 7.39 -10.87 -4.38
N VAL A 60 6.57 -11.65 -5.04
CA VAL A 60 6.97 -12.92 -5.65
C VAL A 60 7.16 -12.67 -7.14
N SER A 61 8.36 -12.90 -7.62
CA SER A 61 8.76 -12.68 -9.02
C SER A 61 9.31 -13.95 -9.68
N THR A 62 8.97 -15.12 -9.14
CA THR A 62 9.37 -16.38 -9.76
C THR A 62 8.73 -16.49 -11.14
N ALA A 63 9.57 -16.61 -12.16
CA ALA A 63 9.12 -17.05 -13.45
C ALA A 63 8.64 -18.50 -13.28
N ASP A 64 7.34 -18.70 -13.27
CA ASP A 64 6.80 -20.01 -13.58
C ASP A 64 7.10 -20.29 -15.04
N GLY A 65 7.50 -21.51 -15.33
CA GLY A 65 8.08 -21.88 -16.61
C GLY A 65 7.38 -21.27 -17.82
N ALA A 66 8.15 -20.59 -18.63
CA ALA A 66 7.95 -20.18 -20.01
C ALA A 66 6.77 -19.26 -20.39
N SER A 67 5.78 -18.98 -19.55
CA SER A 67 4.59 -18.20 -19.96
C SER A 67 4.03 -17.33 -18.84
N ALA A 68 4.78 -17.06 -17.82
CA ALA A 68 4.27 -16.48 -16.59
C ALA A 68 3.90 -15.01 -16.71
N GLY A 69 2.63 -14.79 -16.97
CA GLY A 69 1.98 -13.57 -16.54
C GLY A 69 1.66 -13.61 -15.04
N PRO A 70 1.37 -12.48 -14.38
CA PRO A 70 0.89 -12.45 -13.01
C PRO A 70 -0.28 -13.40 -12.81
N GLY A 71 -0.15 -14.34 -11.85
CA GLY A 71 -1.23 -15.27 -11.50
C GLY A 71 -1.40 -16.48 -12.41
N SER A 72 -0.47 -16.79 -13.31
CA SER A 72 -0.58 -17.91 -14.23
C SER A 72 -0.33 -19.27 -13.58
N ASP A 73 0.45 -19.33 -12.51
CA ASP A 73 0.68 -20.56 -11.73
C ASP A 73 0.23 -20.38 -10.28
N PRO A 74 -0.82 -21.11 -9.85
CA PRO A 74 -1.28 -21.05 -8.46
C PRO A 74 -0.23 -21.53 -7.44
N ALA A 75 0.73 -22.36 -7.85
CA ALA A 75 1.79 -22.86 -6.98
C ALA A 75 2.93 -21.82 -6.82
N ASN A 76 3.11 -20.94 -7.81
CA ASN A 76 4.12 -19.88 -7.80
C ASN A 76 3.53 -18.57 -8.30
N PRO A 77 2.67 -17.93 -7.53
CA PRO A 77 1.98 -16.72 -7.97
C PRO A 77 2.98 -15.58 -8.17
N ASN A 78 3.13 -15.12 -9.41
CA ASN A 78 3.82 -13.86 -9.67
C ASN A 78 2.93 -12.70 -9.22
N THR A 79 3.42 -11.87 -8.31
CA THR A 79 2.66 -10.74 -7.76
C THR A 79 3.03 -9.39 -8.38
N ILE A 80 3.91 -9.36 -9.39
CA ILE A 80 4.20 -8.14 -10.14
C ILE A 80 2.91 -7.66 -10.82
N GLY A 81 2.62 -6.35 -10.71
CA GLY A 81 1.40 -5.73 -11.21
C GLY A 81 0.29 -5.63 -10.15
N THR A 82 0.43 -6.27 -8.99
CA THR A 82 -0.55 -6.09 -7.90
C THR A 82 -0.47 -4.69 -7.31
N THR A 83 -1.64 -4.18 -6.90
CA THR A 83 -1.76 -2.86 -6.28
C THR A 83 -2.43 -2.97 -4.93
N PHE A 84 -2.01 -2.13 -4.00
CA PHE A 84 -2.61 -1.94 -2.68
C PHE A 84 -2.81 -0.45 -2.46
N GLU A 85 -4.00 -0.05 -2.06
CA GLU A 85 -4.31 1.35 -1.83
C GLU A 85 -4.89 1.53 -0.43
N ILE A 86 -4.35 2.48 0.33
CA ILE A 86 -4.76 2.79 1.69
C ILE A 86 -5.25 4.23 1.72
N VAL A 87 -6.45 4.43 2.26
CA VAL A 87 -7.02 5.74 2.54
C VAL A 87 -7.24 5.85 4.05
N PHE A 88 -6.73 6.92 4.63
CA PHE A 88 -6.84 7.18 6.07
C PHE A 88 -8.15 7.89 6.36
N THR A 89 -9.03 7.23 7.07
CA THR A 89 -10.32 7.77 7.53
C THR A 89 -10.24 8.33 8.95
N ASP A 90 -9.10 8.11 9.60
CA ASP A 90 -8.72 8.69 10.87
C ASP A 90 -7.20 8.94 10.88
N GLU A 91 -6.65 9.42 11.98
CA GLU A 91 -5.22 9.66 12.18
C GLU A 91 -4.45 8.36 12.35
N PHE A 92 -3.30 8.25 11.76
CA PHE A 92 -2.47 7.05 11.86
C PHE A 92 -1.04 7.41 12.29
N THR A 93 -0.64 6.87 13.42
CA THR A 93 0.74 6.86 13.89
C THR A 93 1.27 5.44 13.90
N GLY A 94 2.27 5.18 13.05
CA GLY A 94 2.82 3.84 12.90
C GLY A 94 3.57 3.66 11.59
N THR A 95 3.89 2.42 11.27
CA THR A 95 4.67 2.09 10.09
C THR A 95 3.86 1.35 9.04
N ILE A 96 4.20 1.57 7.76
CA ILE A 96 3.76 0.74 6.65
C ILE A 96 5.02 0.18 6.00
N GLN A 97 5.22 -1.12 6.13
CA GLN A 97 6.47 -1.77 5.79
C GLN A 97 6.26 -2.94 4.83
N THR A 98 7.31 -3.37 4.16
CA THR A 98 7.28 -4.58 3.32
C THR A 98 7.50 -5.83 4.16
N ALA A 99 6.81 -6.93 3.83
CA ALA A 99 7.01 -8.23 4.53
C ALA A 99 8.41 -8.82 4.29
N ASN A 100 9.09 -8.39 3.24
CA ASN A 100 10.46 -8.79 2.93
C ASN A 100 11.34 -7.52 2.84
N PRO A 101 12.32 -7.33 3.73
CA PRO A 101 13.19 -6.14 3.72
C PRO A 101 13.96 -5.92 2.41
N ALA A 102 14.11 -6.94 1.57
CA ALA A 102 14.70 -6.80 0.24
C ALA A 102 13.75 -6.10 -0.77
N ASN A 103 12.46 -6.00 -0.45
CA ASN A 103 11.51 -5.26 -1.28
C ASN A 103 11.57 -3.78 -0.91
N THR A 104 12.16 -2.97 -1.77
CA THR A 104 12.36 -1.54 -1.52
C THR A 104 11.40 -0.67 -2.32
N PHE A 105 11.28 0.58 -1.92
CA PHE A 105 10.39 1.54 -2.53
C PHE A 105 11.07 2.33 -3.66
N VAL A 106 10.28 2.68 -4.68
CA VAL A 106 10.60 3.66 -5.72
C VAL A 106 9.37 4.56 -5.91
N GLY A 107 9.53 5.70 -6.55
CA GLY A 107 8.43 6.64 -6.77
C GLY A 107 8.54 7.87 -5.89
N SER A 108 7.42 8.43 -5.48
CA SER A 108 7.41 9.63 -4.64
C SER A 108 6.11 9.78 -3.86
N ILE A 109 6.20 10.42 -2.70
CA ILE A 109 5.06 10.83 -1.89
C ILE A 109 5.12 12.33 -1.68
N MET A 110 3.97 13.00 -1.86
CA MET A 110 3.82 14.39 -1.47
C MET A 110 3.26 14.47 -0.06
N VAL A 111 3.85 15.27 0.80
CA VAL A 111 3.27 15.63 2.10
C VAL A 111 2.75 17.06 1.99
N GLY A 112 1.42 17.18 2.08
CA GLY A 112 0.71 18.44 2.09
C GLY A 112 0.47 18.94 3.51
N VAL A 113 0.57 20.24 3.71
CA VAL A 113 0.29 20.91 4.97
C VAL A 113 -0.57 22.14 4.67
N ASP A 114 -1.51 22.42 5.54
CA ASP A 114 -2.25 23.68 5.47
C ASP A 114 -1.28 24.83 5.81
N ASP A 115 -1.31 25.87 5.01
CA ASP A 115 -0.56 27.12 5.19
C ASP A 115 0.98 27.02 5.30
N ALA A 116 1.59 25.89 4.87
CA ALA A 116 3.05 25.73 4.90
C ALA A 116 3.61 25.12 3.60
N ALA A 117 4.94 25.04 3.50
CA ALA A 117 5.62 24.49 2.33
C ALA A 117 5.33 22.99 2.19
N LYS A 118 4.68 22.64 1.08
CA LYS A 118 4.48 21.26 0.67
C LYS A 118 5.77 20.67 0.16
N LYS A 119 6.03 19.40 0.48
CA LYS A 119 7.25 18.71 0.04
C LYS A 119 6.93 17.39 -0.63
N ALA A 120 7.63 17.10 -1.72
CA ALA A 120 7.69 15.79 -2.31
C ALA A 120 8.96 15.07 -1.83
N PHE A 121 8.80 13.82 -1.45
CA PHE A 121 9.89 12.97 -0.99
C PHE A 121 10.06 11.80 -1.93
N VAL A 122 11.31 11.45 -2.20
CA VAL A 122 11.71 10.29 -3.01
C VAL A 122 12.47 9.34 -2.09
N PRO A 123 12.16 8.04 -2.12
CA PRO A 123 12.88 7.08 -1.29
C PRO A 123 14.32 6.91 -1.75
N THR A 124 15.21 6.60 -0.83
CA THR A 124 16.54 6.09 -1.14
C THR A 124 16.47 4.62 -1.57
N ALA A 125 17.57 4.08 -2.08
CA ALA A 125 17.61 2.69 -2.56
C ALA A 125 17.34 1.64 -1.46
N ALA A 126 17.50 2.00 -0.18
CA ALA A 126 17.32 1.11 0.96
C ALA A 126 15.93 1.22 1.61
N ASN A 127 15.17 2.26 1.30
CA ASN A 127 13.90 2.47 2.00
C ASN A 127 12.88 1.40 1.63
N ASN A 128 12.29 0.77 2.64
CA ASN A 128 11.30 -0.28 2.56
C ASN A 128 10.19 -0.12 3.60
N GLU A 129 10.16 1.02 4.27
CA GLU A 129 9.20 1.40 5.29
C GLU A 129 8.76 2.85 5.12
N LEU A 130 7.51 3.14 5.46
CA LEU A 130 6.99 4.47 5.73
C LEU A 130 6.73 4.59 7.23
N ASN A 131 7.31 5.58 7.85
CA ASN A 131 7.08 5.92 9.26
C ASN A 131 6.23 7.17 9.33
N LEU A 132 4.98 7.00 9.78
CA LEU A 132 3.96 8.05 9.83
C LEU A 132 3.67 8.44 11.28
N ASN A 133 3.49 9.71 11.52
CA ASN A 133 3.16 10.27 12.83
C ASN A 133 1.92 11.17 12.74
N GLY A 134 0.80 10.61 12.29
CA GLY A 134 -0.48 11.28 12.14
C GLY A 134 -1.15 11.62 13.47
N GLU A 135 -0.42 12.20 14.40
CA GLU A 135 -0.97 12.62 15.68
C GLU A 135 -1.66 13.98 15.56
N ALA A 136 -2.92 14.08 16.01
CA ALA A 136 -3.64 15.34 16.10
C ALA A 136 -2.93 16.31 17.03
N GLY A 137 -2.70 17.47 16.52
CA GLY A 137 -2.12 18.56 17.28
C GLY A 137 -1.21 19.43 16.43
N ALA A 138 -1.11 20.69 16.80
CA ALA A 138 -0.34 21.65 16.04
C ALA A 138 1.12 21.21 15.91
N GLY A 139 1.54 20.83 14.72
CA GLY A 139 2.93 20.61 14.37
C GLY A 139 3.48 19.20 14.59
N ASN A 140 2.65 18.19 14.91
CA ASN A 140 3.14 16.85 15.24
C ASN A 140 3.16 15.89 14.05
N ALA A 141 2.23 16.00 13.10
CA ALA A 141 2.15 15.10 11.94
C ALA A 141 3.19 15.43 10.85
N THR A 142 4.48 15.45 11.22
CA THR A 142 5.56 15.92 10.35
C THR A 142 5.84 14.98 9.17
N THR A 143 5.55 13.70 9.30
CA THR A 143 5.69 12.69 8.22
C THR A 143 4.36 12.33 7.57
N GLY A 144 3.27 13.00 7.97
CA GLY A 144 1.93 12.76 7.47
C GLY A 144 1.19 11.66 8.25
N GLY A 145 0.02 11.29 7.77
CA GLY A 145 -0.82 10.29 8.43
C GLY A 145 -2.13 10.85 8.99
N LEU A 146 -2.44 12.12 8.73
CA LEU A 146 -3.72 12.71 9.09
C LEU A 146 -4.84 12.23 8.15
N ILE A 147 -6.08 12.42 8.58
CA ILE A 147 -7.31 12.09 7.84
C ILE A 147 -7.25 12.63 6.42
N GLY A 148 -7.65 11.82 5.43
CA GLY A 148 -7.61 12.16 4.01
C GLY A 148 -6.28 11.82 3.33
N SER A 149 -5.27 11.37 4.07
CA SER A 149 -4.05 10.80 3.48
C SER A 149 -4.38 9.58 2.63
N ARG A 150 -3.65 9.41 1.52
CA ARG A 150 -3.82 8.29 0.59
C ARG A 150 -2.49 7.84 0.06
N ILE A 151 -2.26 6.53 0.08
CA ILE A 151 -1.03 5.91 -0.42
C ILE A 151 -1.40 4.71 -1.28
N LYS A 152 -0.70 4.57 -2.41
CA LYS A 152 -0.81 3.43 -3.29
C LYS A 152 0.56 2.78 -3.47
N PHE A 153 0.57 1.46 -3.36
CA PHE A 153 1.73 0.62 -3.63
C PHE A 153 1.44 -0.25 -4.84
N THR A 154 2.35 -0.29 -5.79
CA THR A 154 2.27 -1.17 -6.97
C THR A 154 3.55 -1.99 -7.07
N ALA A 155 3.45 -3.31 -7.08
CA ALA A 155 4.59 -4.17 -7.34
C ALA A 155 5.00 -4.04 -8.81
N VAL A 156 6.11 -3.36 -9.12
CA VAL A 156 6.50 -3.04 -10.52
C VAL A 156 7.64 -3.89 -11.04
N ALA A 157 8.42 -4.49 -10.16
CA ALA A 157 9.52 -5.38 -10.52
C ALA A 157 9.86 -6.29 -9.35
N ALA A 158 10.71 -7.29 -9.59
CA ALA A 158 11.32 -8.06 -8.51
C ALA A 158 11.91 -7.09 -7.46
N ASN A 159 11.49 -7.23 -6.23
CA ASN A 159 11.95 -6.43 -5.09
C ASN A 159 11.69 -4.91 -5.19
N LYS A 160 10.73 -4.45 -6.01
CA LYS A 160 10.40 -3.01 -6.14
C LYS A 160 8.91 -2.75 -6.05
N TYR A 161 8.53 -1.94 -5.08
CA TYR A 161 7.22 -1.30 -4.99
C TYR A 161 7.31 0.15 -5.46
N LEU A 162 6.52 0.51 -6.48
CA LEU A 162 6.22 1.90 -6.77
C LEU A 162 5.27 2.42 -5.69
N VAL A 163 5.68 3.48 -5.02
CA VAL A 163 4.89 4.16 -3.99
C VAL A 163 4.49 5.53 -4.50
N GLU A 164 3.20 5.79 -4.47
CA GLU A 164 2.60 7.05 -4.90
C GLU A 164 1.60 7.51 -3.85
N GLY A 165 1.53 8.78 -3.55
CA GLY A 165 0.54 9.23 -2.59
C GLY A 165 0.58 10.70 -2.26
N LEU A 166 -0.49 11.10 -1.57
CA LEU A 166 -0.60 12.37 -0.89
C LEU A 166 -0.84 12.08 0.59
N LEU A 167 0.09 12.49 1.41
CA LEU A 167 -0.05 12.49 2.86
C LEU A 167 -0.43 13.89 3.33
N ILE A 168 -1.32 13.96 4.29
CA ILE A 168 -1.66 15.19 4.98
C ILE A 168 -0.91 15.20 6.30
N GLY A 169 -0.17 16.26 6.53
CA GLY A 169 0.66 16.43 7.70
C GLY A 169 0.48 17.79 8.37
N SER A 170 1.30 18.07 9.36
CA SER A 170 1.34 19.36 10.06
C SER A 170 2.77 19.68 10.53
N GLY A 171 3.03 20.94 10.78
CA GLY A 171 4.33 21.40 11.26
C GLY A 171 5.45 21.36 10.23
N THR A 172 6.67 21.13 10.68
CA THR A 172 7.85 21.06 9.82
C THR A 172 7.95 19.70 9.17
N ILE A 173 7.65 19.63 7.88
CA ILE A 173 7.56 18.36 7.15
C ILE A 173 8.92 17.70 6.98
N ALA A 174 8.97 16.43 7.37
CA ALA A 174 10.09 15.50 7.24
C ALA A 174 9.76 14.36 6.27
N THR A 175 10.77 13.61 5.85
CA THR A 175 10.55 12.43 4.99
C THR A 175 9.79 11.34 5.74
N PRO A 176 8.75 10.73 5.14
CA PRO A 176 8.11 9.56 5.71
C PRO A 176 8.88 8.27 5.44
N PHE A 177 9.83 8.27 4.50
CA PHE A 177 10.58 7.07 4.11
C PHE A 177 11.64 6.69 5.14
N ASP A 178 11.67 5.40 5.49
CA ASP A 178 12.58 4.81 6.45
C ASP A 178 13.03 3.42 6.01
N THR A 179 13.83 2.77 6.82
CA THR A 179 14.37 1.40 6.62
C THR A 179 14.09 0.58 7.87
N GLN A 180 13.52 -0.61 7.68
CA GLN A 180 13.30 -1.59 8.76
C GLN A 180 14.61 -2.02 9.41
#